data_b0795cb5aee836a80677d147052c685c
#
_entry.id   b0795cb5aee836a80677d147052c685c
#
_cell.length_a   1.000
_cell.length_b   1.000
_cell.length_c   1.000
_cell.angle_alpha   90.00
_cell.angle_beta   90.00
_cell.angle_gamma   90.00
#
_symmetry.space_group_name_H-M   'P 1'
#
loop_
_entity.id
_entity.type
_entity.pdbx_description
1 polymer ?
#
loop_
_entity_poly.entity_id
_entity_poly.type
_entity_poly.pdbx_seq_one_letter_code
_entity_poly.pdbx_strand_id
1 'polypeptide(L)'
;MYPGSKDGRRRSVRRMVAGGVVAAGVLAATAVPASAATTAVFSNGTLSVTGDSLDNHITVSRNAAGNILVNGGAITVTGGTPTVANTSLIKVFGLGGNDVLTISEVNGALPAAQLFGSSGNDVLTGGSGNDQIFGESGNDTLLGKGGFDLLFGGNNNDTLTGGDADDQVFGQAGNDRMIWNPGDDTDLNEGASGTDTVEVNGGGGAEQFTTTANGTRVRFDRLDPAPFAIDIGTSENLVLNANGGDDRFSATGNLAALIKITVDGGTGNDQLLGSNGIDLLLGGDGNDFVDGQQANDVGFLGAGNDTFQWDPGDGSDIVEGQDGTDNMLFNGSAANERFEVSANGGRVRFTRDVANIVMDLDDVETINAKALGGTDTLTVNDLSGTDVANVNGDLAAPGGGTDAAADNVIANATNGDDVVVVSGSGTNAEVLGLPARIAITGAIAANDRLTVNALAGDDVVDATTLAAGAIQLTATGGEGDDVLLGGDGNDTLAGNAGDDVLIGGAGTDVLDGAPGDDVVIQLVGNNSVRSAQVVGRRWVRNHTSVKKGKTILRVDGEKHKLPRADVADLI
;
A
#
# COMPACT_ATOMS: atom_id res chain seq x y z
N MET A 1 -10.35 40.88 16.34
CA MET A 1 -11.36 40.21 17.19
C MET A 1 -11.82 38.96 16.49
N TYR A 2 -11.67 37.87 17.16
CA TYR A 2 -11.93 36.45 16.86
C TYR A 2 -10.99 35.74 15.88
N PRO A 3 -10.17 34.81 16.40
CA PRO A 3 -9.47 33.81 15.61
C PRO A 3 -10.39 32.59 15.41
N GLY A 4 -10.62 32.23 14.17
CA GLY A 4 -11.32 30.99 13.81
C GLY A 4 -10.35 29.80 13.95
N SER A 5 -10.66 28.89 14.84
CA SER A 5 -9.98 27.62 14.99
C SER A 5 -10.26 26.75 13.77
N LYS A 6 -9.21 26.38 13.06
CA LYS A 6 -9.28 25.26 12.11
C LYS A 6 -9.24 23.97 12.93
N ASP A 7 -10.41 23.40 13.15
CA ASP A 7 -10.56 22.06 13.69
C ASP A 7 -10.42 21.08 12.52
N GLY A 8 -9.18 20.72 12.25
CA GLY A 8 -8.84 19.66 11.31
C GLY A 8 -9.25 18.33 11.92
N ARG A 9 -10.43 17.84 11.54
CA ARG A 9 -10.82 16.47 11.87
C ARG A 9 -9.97 15.52 11.03
N ARG A 10 -8.80 15.17 11.53
CA ARG A 10 -8.13 13.95 11.11
C ARG A 10 -9.06 12.78 11.42
N ARG A 11 -9.68 12.24 10.41
CA ARG A 11 -10.30 10.93 10.48
C ARG A 11 -9.17 9.91 10.38
N SER A 12 -8.57 9.60 11.53
CA SER A 12 -7.83 8.34 11.61
C SER A 12 -8.81 7.22 11.27
N VAL A 13 -8.60 6.56 10.16
CA VAL A 13 -9.20 5.26 9.90
C VAL A 13 -8.55 4.32 10.92
N ARG A 14 -9.12 4.26 12.11
CA ARG A 14 -8.70 3.28 13.10
C ARG A 14 -9.05 1.92 12.55
N ARG A 15 -8.03 1.09 12.49
CA ARG A 15 -8.05 -0.35 12.32
C ARG A 15 -9.44 -0.94 12.59
N MET A 16 -10.10 -1.42 11.55
CA MET A 16 -11.08 -2.47 11.62
C MET A 16 -10.40 -3.79 11.22
N VAL A 17 -9.31 -4.07 11.87
CA VAL A 17 -8.87 -5.45 12.01
C VAL A 17 -9.39 -5.84 13.38
N ALA A 18 -10.46 -6.60 13.42
CA ALA A 18 -10.90 -7.25 14.62
C ALA A 18 -9.88 -8.35 14.96
N GLY A 19 -8.79 -7.95 15.59
CA GLY A 19 -7.91 -8.90 16.27
C GLY A 19 -8.75 -9.59 17.32
N GLY A 20 -9.18 -10.80 17.03
CA GLY A 20 -9.80 -11.67 18.00
C GLY A 20 -8.73 -12.14 18.98
N VAL A 21 -8.43 -11.33 19.99
CA VAL A 21 -7.81 -11.86 21.20
C VAL A 21 -8.85 -12.78 21.80
N VAL A 22 -8.64 -14.08 21.69
CA VAL A 22 -9.32 -15.05 22.56
C VAL A 22 -8.78 -14.80 23.97
N ALA A 23 -9.32 -13.79 24.64
CA ALA A 23 -9.19 -13.71 26.08
C ALA A 23 -9.93 -14.92 26.63
N ALA A 24 -9.20 -15.87 27.21
CA ALA A 24 -9.78 -16.86 28.10
C ALA A 24 -10.45 -16.10 29.27
N GLY A 25 -11.67 -15.64 29.03
CA GLY A 25 -12.50 -15.05 30.05
C GLY A 25 -12.88 -16.17 31.03
N VAL A 26 -12.37 -16.06 32.25
CA VAL A 26 -12.94 -16.78 33.37
C VAL A 26 -14.41 -16.34 33.46
N LEU A 27 -15.33 -17.13 32.92
CA LEU A 27 -16.76 -16.91 33.08
C LEU A 27 -17.08 -17.07 34.58
N ALA A 28 -17.41 -15.96 35.23
CA ALA A 28 -18.08 -16.02 36.53
C ALA A 28 -19.37 -16.81 36.34
N ALA A 29 -19.48 -17.91 37.02
CA ALA A 29 -20.68 -18.76 37.00
C ALA A 29 -21.88 -17.94 37.49
N THR A 30 -22.62 -17.33 36.59
CA THR A 30 -24.01 -16.97 36.86
C THR A 30 -24.82 -18.25 36.93
N ALA A 31 -25.66 -18.37 37.97
CA ALA A 31 -26.53 -19.51 38.13
C ALA A 31 -27.32 -19.78 36.84
N VAL A 32 -26.98 -20.87 36.15
CA VAL A 32 -27.67 -21.33 34.94
C VAL A 32 -29.07 -21.74 35.38
N PRO A 33 -30.16 -21.30 34.71
CA PRO A 33 -31.47 -21.85 34.93
C PRO A 33 -31.42 -23.38 34.75
N ALA A 34 -32.27 -24.11 35.47
CA ALA A 34 -32.26 -25.57 35.57
C ALA A 34 -32.04 -26.18 34.17
N SER A 35 -30.94 -26.90 34.05
CA SER A 35 -30.51 -27.45 32.78
C SER A 35 -31.58 -28.40 32.24
N ALA A 36 -31.90 -28.19 31.03
CA ALA A 36 -32.39 -29.09 30.07
C ALA A 36 -31.88 -30.54 30.30
N ALA A 37 -32.71 -31.51 30.00
CA ALA A 37 -32.47 -32.91 30.38
C ALA A 37 -31.37 -33.54 29.51
N THR A 38 -30.12 -33.36 29.89
CA THR A 38 -29.01 -34.13 29.31
C THR A 38 -29.06 -35.57 29.74
N THR A 39 -29.00 -36.52 28.82
CA THR A 39 -28.94 -37.95 29.06
C THR A 39 -27.63 -38.56 28.55
N ALA A 40 -27.16 -39.63 29.18
CA ALA A 40 -25.94 -40.30 28.76
C ALA A 40 -26.08 -41.81 28.83
N VAL A 41 -25.69 -42.50 27.75
CA VAL A 41 -25.77 -43.95 27.60
C VAL A 41 -24.44 -44.49 27.11
N PHE A 42 -23.91 -45.51 27.75
CA PHE A 42 -22.71 -46.23 27.30
C PHE A 42 -23.10 -47.63 26.80
N SER A 43 -22.77 -47.96 25.57
CA SER A 43 -23.04 -49.25 24.96
C SER A 43 -22.04 -49.57 23.85
N ASN A 44 -21.56 -50.81 23.83
CA ASN A 44 -20.67 -51.32 22.77
C ASN A 44 -19.46 -50.43 22.48
N GLY A 45 -18.83 -49.88 23.51
CA GLY A 45 -17.68 -49.01 23.36
C GLY A 45 -17.98 -47.57 22.90
N THR A 46 -19.26 -47.20 22.80
CA THR A 46 -19.68 -45.84 22.45
C THR A 46 -20.38 -45.18 23.64
N LEU A 47 -19.92 -43.99 24.01
CA LEU A 47 -20.63 -43.10 24.92
C LEU A 47 -21.46 -42.11 24.08
N SER A 48 -22.80 -42.17 24.24
CA SER A 48 -23.71 -41.22 23.60
C SER A 48 -24.31 -40.29 24.65
N VAL A 49 -24.15 -39.00 24.44
CA VAL A 49 -24.69 -37.93 25.29
C VAL A 49 -25.65 -37.10 24.44
N THR A 50 -26.84 -36.85 24.95
CA THR A 50 -27.89 -36.15 24.22
C THR A 50 -28.50 -35.06 25.10
N GLY A 51 -28.49 -33.84 24.59
CA GLY A 51 -29.16 -32.67 25.14
C GLY A 51 -30.67 -32.66 24.85
N ASP A 52 -31.26 -31.49 24.79
CA ASP A 52 -32.67 -31.31 24.40
C ASP A 52 -32.83 -30.07 23.48
N SER A 53 -34.00 -29.46 23.41
CA SER A 53 -34.28 -28.32 22.55
C SER A 53 -34.00 -26.96 23.19
N LEU A 54 -33.25 -26.91 24.29
CA LEU A 54 -32.83 -25.68 24.98
C LEU A 54 -31.32 -25.58 24.96
N ASP A 55 -30.79 -24.41 25.30
CA ASP A 55 -29.35 -24.17 25.36
C ASP A 55 -28.68 -25.14 26.35
N ASN A 56 -27.88 -26.07 25.85
CA ASN A 56 -27.21 -27.11 26.62
C ASN A 56 -25.72 -26.78 26.81
N HIS A 57 -25.20 -27.07 28.00
CA HIS A 57 -23.75 -27.05 28.26
C HIS A 57 -23.31 -28.48 28.60
N ILE A 58 -22.70 -29.16 27.64
CA ILE A 58 -22.26 -30.54 27.76
C ILE A 58 -20.75 -30.62 27.72
N THR A 59 -20.13 -31.02 28.82
CA THR A 59 -18.70 -31.28 28.88
C THR A 59 -18.44 -32.76 29.11
N VAL A 60 -17.77 -33.42 28.18
CA VAL A 60 -17.25 -34.77 28.38
C VAL A 60 -15.79 -34.66 28.81
N SER A 61 -15.47 -35.26 29.94
CA SER A 61 -14.13 -35.21 30.56
C SER A 61 -13.74 -36.57 31.13
N ARG A 62 -12.54 -36.67 31.67
CA ARG A 62 -12.13 -37.88 32.44
C ARG A 62 -11.60 -37.52 33.81
N ASN A 63 -11.67 -38.45 34.75
CA ASN A 63 -10.96 -38.33 36.00
C ASN A 63 -9.56 -38.98 35.93
N ALA A 64 -8.77 -38.85 36.98
CA ALA A 64 -7.41 -39.40 37.04
C ALA A 64 -7.38 -40.95 36.94
N ALA A 65 -8.46 -41.65 37.27
CA ALA A 65 -8.58 -43.08 37.10
C ALA A 65 -8.93 -43.52 35.68
N GLY A 66 -9.17 -42.56 34.77
CA GLY A 66 -9.53 -42.84 33.38
C GLY A 66 -11.03 -43.06 33.15
N ASN A 67 -11.89 -42.84 34.14
CA ASN A 67 -13.34 -42.91 33.93
C ASN A 67 -13.80 -41.66 33.19
N ILE A 68 -14.62 -41.84 32.17
CA ILE A 68 -15.20 -40.73 31.38
C ILE A 68 -16.46 -40.24 32.11
N LEU A 69 -16.53 -38.92 32.25
CA LEU A 69 -17.58 -38.23 33.01
C LEU A 69 -18.33 -37.25 32.10
N VAL A 70 -19.62 -37.10 32.29
CA VAL A 70 -20.44 -36.06 31.66
C VAL A 70 -20.79 -35.00 32.70
N ASN A 71 -20.50 -33.74 32.38
CA ASN A 71 -20.64 -32.60 33.29
C ASN A 71 -20.00 -32.85 34.68
N GLY A 72 -18.75 -33.34 34.69
CA GLY A 72 -18.01 -33.64 35.91
C GLY A 72 -18.59 -34.78 36.73
N GLY A 73 -19.49 -35.60 36.16
CA GLY A 73 -20.22 -36.66 36.82
C GLY A 73 -21.62 -36.27 37.33
N ALA A 74 -22.08 -35.05 37.06
CA ALA A 74 -23.43 -34.62 37.40
C ALA A 74 -24.50 -35.38 36.59
N ILE A 75 -24.15 -35.80 35.37
CA ILE A 75 -25.00 -36.64 34.54
C ILE A 75 -24.59 -38.10 34.71
N THR A 76 -25.55 -38.93 35.17
CA THR A 76 -25.32 -40.35 35.32
C THR A 76 -25.31 -41.07 34.00
N VAL A 77 -24.24 -41.81 33.70
CA VAL A 77 -24.14 -42.65 32.51
C VAL A 77 -24.83 -43.99 32.79
N THR A 78 -25.81 -44.32 31.94
CA THR A 78 -26.51 -45.62 32.00
C THR A 78 -25.87 -46.64 31.06
N GLY A 79 -26.11 -47.91 31.24
CA GLY A 79 -25.62 -49.00 30.38
C GLY A 79 -24.20 -49.49 30.68
N GLY A 80 -23.47 -48.79 31.57
CA GLY A 80 -22.13 -49.20 32.00
C GLY A 80 -21.28 -48.03 32.45
N THR A 81 -20.03 -48.26 32.83
CA THR A 81 -19.05 -47.23 33.20
C THR A 81 -18.07 -47.01 32.04
N PRO A 82 -18.15 -45.90 31.32
CA PRO A 82 -17.19 -45.61 30.26
C PRO A 82 -15.84 -45.25 30.86
N THR A 83 -14.80 -45.78 30.27
CA THR A 83 -13.39 -45.45 30.59
C THR A 83 -12.63 -45.25 29.29
N VAL A 84 -11.48 -44.56 29.33
CA VAL A 84 -10.63 -44.39 28.14
C VAL A 84 -10.14 -45.74 27.56
N ALA A 85 -10.18 -46.82 28.36
CA ALA A 85 -9.75 -48.13 27.91
C ALA A 85 -10.87 -48.96 27.23
N ASN A 86 -12.15 -48.66 27.49
CA ASN A 86 -13.27 -49.41 26.93
C ASN A 86 -14.17 -48.59 26.01
N THR A 87 -13.87 -47.31 25.82
CA THR A 87 -14.60 -46.40 24.93
C THR A 87 -13.80 -46.16 23.69
N SER A 88 -14.34 -46.40 22.52
CA SER A 88 -13.72 -46.14 21.22
C SER A 88 -14.26 -44.88 20.54
N LEU A 89 -15.43 -44.41 20.95
CA LEU A 89 -16.11 -43.26 20.35
C LEU A 89 -16.99 -42.57 21.39
N ILE A 90 -16.93 -41.21 21.34
CA ILE A 90 -17.85 -40.34 22.09
C ILE A 90 -18.79 -39.68 21.07
N LYS A 91 -20.09 -39.67 21.31
CA LYS A 91 -21.07 -38.92 20.53
C LYS A 91 -21.80 -37.94 21.42
N VAL A 92 -21.88 -36.69 21.01
CA VAL A 92 -22.59 -35.65 21.74
C VAL A 92 -23.55 -34.93 20.78
N PHE A 93 -24.81 -34.84 21.16
CA PHE A 93 -25.88 -34.21 20.41
C PHE A 93 -26.44 -33.02 21.22
N GLY A 94 -26.38 -31.81 20.68
CA GLY A 94 -26.99 -30.60 21.24
C GLY A 94 -28.52 -30.65 21.05
N LEU A 95 -28.95 -30.86 19.83
CA LEU A 95 -30.30 -30.87 19.26
C LEU A 95 -30.82 -29.48 18.91
N GLY A 96 -31.19 -28.67 19.83
CA GLY A 96 -31.70 -27.32 19.54
C GLY A 96 -31.47 -26.38 20.69
N GLY A 97 -31.43 -25.08 20.35
CA GLY A 97 -30.92 -24.05 21.25
C GLY A 97 -29.48 -23.71 20.88
N ASN A 98 -28.86 -22.80 21.61
CA ASN A 98 -27.46 -22.44 21.39
C ASN A 98 -26.61 -23.28 22.37
N ASP A 99 -25.99 -24.31 21.85
CA ASP A 99 -25.33 -25.33 22.65
C ASP A 99 -23.83 -25.08 22.81
N VAL A 100 -23.28 -25.55 23.93
CA VAL A 100 -21.82 -25.60 24.15
C VAL A 100 -21.42 -27.04 24.42
N LEU A 101 -20.79 -27.67 23.43
CA LEU A 101 -20.36 -29.07 23.48
C LEU A 101 -18.84 -29.13 23.56
N THR A 102 -18.27 -29.71 24.59
CA THR A 102 -16.82 -29.71 24.82
C THR A 102 -16.27 -31.07 25.20
N ILE A 103 -15.21 -31.50 24.49
CA ILE A 103 -14.32 -32.57 24.90
C ILE A 103 -13.19 -31.97 25.73
N SER A 104 -13.19 -32.20 27.03
CA SER A 104 -12.25 -31.61 27.98
C SER A 104 -11.17 -32.59 28.40
N GLU A 105 -9.94 -32.33 28.00
CA GLU A 105 -8.78 -33.19 28.23
C GLU A 105 -7.83 -32.69 29.32
N VAL A 106 -8.31 -31.85 30.22
CA VAL A 106 -7.54 -31.32 31.35
C VAL A 106 -6.89 -32.44 32.19
N ASN A 107 -7.52 -33.61 32.25
CA ASN A 107 -7.01 -34.78 32.96
C ASN A 107 -6.42 -35.86 32.03
N GLY A 108 -6.15 -35.53 30.77
CA GLY A 108 -5.56 -36.37 29.75
C GLY A 108 -6.49 -36.74 28.60
N ALA A 109 -5.93 -37.29 27.56
CA ALA A 109 -6.59 -37.59 26.29
C ALA A 109 -7.87 -38.43 26.42
N LEU A 110 -8.83 -38.13 25.54
CA LEU A 110 -10.09 -38.81 25.38
C LEU A 110 -10.14 -39.50 24.00
N PRO A 111 -11.02 -40.51 23.80
CA PRO A 111 -11.27 -41.08 22.49
C PRO A 111 -11.84 -40.06 21.50
N ALA A 112 -11.69 -40.34 20.21
CA ALA A 112 -12.29 -39.56 19.13
C ALA A 112 -13.78 -39.31 19.37
N ALA A 113 -14.24 -38.11 18.99
CA ALA A 113 -15.60 -37.66 19.20
C ALA A 113 -16.35 -37.38 17.88
N GLN A 114 -17.66 -37.46 17.97
CA GLN A 114 -18.61 -36.91 17.01
C GLN A 114 -19.49 -35.91 17.75
N LEU A 115 -19.40 -34.63 17.39
CA LEU A 115 -20.17 -33.55 17.97
C LEU A 115 -21.20 -33.05 16.96
N PHE A 116 -22.45 -32.91 17.38
CA PHE A 116 -23.56 -32.42 16.55
C PHE A 116 -24.26 -31.27 17.28
N GLY A 117 -24.16 -30.06 16.72
CA GLY A 117 -24.88 -28.88 17.23
C GLY A 117 -26.37 -28.98 16.94
N SER A 118 -26.70 -29.16 15.68
CA SER A 118 -28.00 -29.31 15.05
C SER A 118 -28.69 -27.99 14.76
N SER A 119 -29.42 -27.35 15.64
CA SER A 119 -30.07 -26.08 15.35
C SER A 119 -29.87 -25.06 16.46
N GLY A 120 -29.41 -23.89 16.09
CA GLY A 120 -29.01 -22.83 17.00
C GLY A 120 -27.60 -22.37 16.66
N ASN A 121 -27.10 -21.41 17.41
CA ASN A 121 -25.71 -20.97 17.25
C ASN A 121 -24.85 -21.70 18.28
N ASP A 122 -24.13 -22.69 17.81
CA ASP A 122 -23.48 -23.66 18.68
C ASP A 122 -21.98 -23.41 18.82
N VAL A 123 -21.40 -23.83 19.93
CA VAL A 123 -19.94 -23.84 20.14
C VAL A 123 -19.50 -25.27 20.40
N LEU A 124 -18.80 -25.86 19.43
CA LEU A 124 -18.36 -27.24 19.46
C LEU A 124 -16.85 -27.31 19.57
N THR A 125 -16.34 -27.99 20.58
CA THR A 125 -14.91 -28.10 20.83
C THR A 125 -14.50 -29.56 20.97
N GLY A 126 -13.67 -30.04 20.04
CA GLY A 126 -13.07 -31.36 20.01
C GLY A 126 -11.97 -31.59 21.04
N GLY A 127 -11.24 -32.67 20.89
CA GLY A 127 -10.13 -33.08 21.76
C GLY A 127 -8.79 -33.15 21.06
N SER A 128 -8.01 -34.17 21.41
CA SER A 128 -6.75 -34.52 20.72
C SER A 128 -6.92 -35.78 19.85
N GLY A 129 -8.13 -36.23 19.65
CA GLY A 129 -8.44 -37.36 18.81
C GLY A 129 -8.97 -36.93 17.45
N ASN A 130 -9.01 -37.83 16.47
CA ASN A 130 -9.57 -37.54 15.17
C ASN A 130 -11.08 -37.36 15.24
N ASP A 131 -11.53 -36.13 15.35
CA ASP A 131 -12.92 -35.80 15.65
C ASP A 131 -13.73 -35.48 14.36
N GLN A 132 -15.04 -35.59 14.48
CA GLN A 132 -16.00 -35.16 13.47
C GLN A 132 -16.96 -34.17 14.10
N ILE A 133 -16.98 -32.95 13.61
CA ILE A 133 -17.74 -31.86 14.23
C ILE A 133 -18.71 -31.29 13.19
N PHE A 134 -19.98 -31.26 13.53
CA PHE A 134 -21.08 -30.81 12.67
C PHE A 134 -21.86 -29.70 13.36
N GLY A 135 -21.79 -28.46 12.81
CA GLY A 135 -22.61 -27.33 13.27
C GLY A 135 -24.08 -27.52 12.90
N GLU A 136 -24.34 -27.87 11.66
CA GLU A 136 -25.62 -28.07 10.97
C GLU A 136 -26.35 -26.77 10.66
N SER A 137 -27.13 -26.15 11.53
CA SER A 137 -27.93 -24.95 11.23
C SER A 137 -27.80 -23.89 12.31
N GLY A 138 -27.30 -22.73 11.93
CA GLY A 138 -27.01 -21.59 12.81
C GLY A 138 -25.65 -21.01 12.48
N ASN A 139 -25.27 -19.98 13.20
CA ASN A 139 -23.90 -19.46 13.09
C ASN A 139 -23.05 -20.16 14.16
N ASP A 140 -22.30 -21.15 13.73
CA ASP A 140 -21.63 -22.07 14.63
C ASP A 140 -20.13 -21.72 14.80
N THR A 141 -19.55 -22.13 15.91
CA THR A 141 -18.11 -22.06 16.15
C THR A 141 -17.57 -23.45 16.42
N LEU A 142 -16.73 -23.94 15.49
CA LEU A 142 -16.16 -25.28 15.54
C LEU A 142 -14.65 -25.18 15.75
N LEU A 143 -14.15 -25.95 16.72
CA LEU A 143 -12.74 -26.08 17.03
C LEU A 143 -12.37 -27.55 17.15
N GLY A 144 -11.56 -28.09 16.22
CA GLY A 144 -11.07 -29.47 16.25
C GLY A 144 -10.09 -29.70 17.37
N LYS A 145 -9.09 -28.85 17.50
CA LYS A 145 -7.93 -28.79 18.37
C LYS A 145 -6.75 -29.62 17.86
N GLY A 146 -6.80 -30.91 17.96
CA GLY A 146 -5.69 -31.73 17.53
C GLY A 146 -6.12 -33.13 17.14
N GLY A 147 -5.37 -33.72 16.20
CA GLY A 147 -5.78 -34.93 15.50
C GLY A 147 -6.26 -34.57 14.09
N PHE A 148 -6.45 -35.56 13.23
CA PHE A 148 -7.00 -35.35 11.89
C PHE A 148 -8.51 -35.17 11.95
N ASP A 149 -8.95 -33.93 11.97
CA ASP A 149 -10.35 -33.60 12.22
C ASP A 149 -11.15 -33.36 10.92
N LEU A 150 -12.45 -33.57 10.99
CA LEU A 150 -13.41 -33.24 9.94
C LEU A 150 -14.45 -32.28 10.51
N LEU A 151 -14.39 -31.02 10.05
CA LEU A 151 -15.29 -29.97 10.50
C LEU A 151 -16.28 -29.62 9.37
N PHE A 152 -17.56 -29.58 9.71
CA PHE A 152 -18.62 -29.17 8.80
C PHE A 152 -19.43 -28.06 9.46
N GLY A 153 -19.36 -26.84 8.94
CA GLY A 153 -20.13 -25.69 9.43
C GLY A 153 -21.62 -25.92 9.27
N GLY A 154 -22.09 -25.93 8.06
CA GLY A 154 -23.48 -26.29 7.77
C GLY A 154 -24.22 -25.19 7.01
N ASN A 155 -25.31 -24.70 7.57
CA ASN A 155 -26.03 -23.58 7.02
C ASN A 155 -25.81 -22.35 7.91
N ASN A 156 -25.80 -21.16 7.26
CA ASN A 156 -25.49 -19.87 7.84
C ASN A 156 -23.97 -19.66 8.06
N ASN A 157 -23.59 -18.58 8.75
CA ASN A 157 -22.21 -18.12 8.76
C ASN A 157 -21.42 -18.73 9.91
N ASP A 158 -20.50 -19.60 9.61
CA ASP A 158 -19.77 -20.39 10.58
C ASP A 158 -18.31 -19.92 10.76
N THR A 159 -17.73 -20.24 11.91
CA THR A 159 -16.31 -20.04 12.18
C THR A 159 -15.67 -21.38 12.54
N LEU A 160 -14.69 -21.80 11.74
CA LEU A 160 -14.09 -23.11 11.84
C LEU A 160 -12.58 -22.98 12.02
N THR A 161 -12.02 -23.74 12.95
CA THR A 161 -10.57 -23.88 13.18
C THR A 161 -10.25 -25.36 13.33
N GLY A 162 -9.40 -25.89 12.44
CA GLY A 162 -8.97 -27.30 12.51
C GLY A 162 -8.13 -27.53 13.75
N GLY A 163 -6.97 -26.94 13.84
CA GLY A 163 -6.01 -27.04 14.93
C GLY A 163 -4.78 -27.85 14.54
N ASP A 164 -4.17 -28.53 15.51
CA ASP A 164 -2.96 -29.35 15.30
C ASP A 164 -3.26 -30.59 14.42
N ALA A 165 -2.38 -30.91 13.48
CA ALA A 165 -2.42 -31.94 12.45
C ALA A 165 -3.24 -31.54 11.20
N ASP A 166 -3.24 -32.42 10.18
CA ASP A 166 -3.79 -32.10 8.86
C ASP A 166 -5.31 -32.25 8.84
N ASP A 167 -6.05 -31.18 8.83
CA ASP A 167 -7.50 -31.15 8.97
C ASP A 167 -8.26 -30.97 7.64
N GLN A 168 -9.53 -31.29 7.66
CA GLN A 168 -10.45 -30.98 6.56
C GLN A 168 -11.61 -30.12 7.07
N VAL A 169 -11.70 -28.90 6.56
CA VAL A 169 -12.64 -27.89 7.03
C VAL A 169 -13.59 -27.52 5.89
N PHE A 170 -14.87 -27.69 6.13
CA PHE A 170 -15.95 -27.45 5.16
C PHE A 170 -16.93 -26.41 5.72
N GLY A 171 -16.97 -25.20 5.15
CA GLY A 171 -17.94 -24.16 5.51
C GLY A 171 -19.36 -24.57 5.15
N GLN A 172 -19.58 -24.99 3.93
CA GLN A 172 -20.80 -25.43 3.29
C GLN A 172 -21.68 -24.27 2.80
N ALA A 173 -22.69 -23.81 3.53
CA ALA A 173 -23.65 -22.82 3.03
C ALA A 173 -23.77 -21.63 3.97
N GLY A 174 -23.28 -20.51 3.55
CA GLY A 174 -23.20 -19.29 4.35
C GLY A 174 -22.00 -18.45 3.94
N ASN A 175 -21.69 -17.46 4.71
CA ASN A 175 -20.41 -16.75 4.57
C ASN A 175 -19.53 -17.21 5.72
N ASP A 176 -18.67 -18.16 5.42
CA ASP A 176 -17.94 -18.91 6.44
C ASP A 176 -16.50 -18.38 6.59
N ARG A 177 -15.95 -18.58 7.78
CA ARG A 177 -14.58 -18.17 8.11
C ARG A 177 -13.80 -19.37 8.63
N MET A 178 -12.82 -19.81 7.85
CA MET A 178 -11.90 -20.89 8.16
C MET A 178 -10.57 -20.30 8.60
N ILE A 179 -10.12 -20.61 9.82
CA ILE A 179 -9.00 -19.94 10.45
C ILE A 179 -7.86 -20.93 10.67
N TRP A 180 -6.68 -20.54 10.24
CA TRP A 180 -5.41 -21.17 10.57
C TRP A 180 -4.63 -20.30 11.56
N ASN A 181 -4.06 -20.87 12.59
CA ASN A 181 -3.27 -20.18 13.61
C ASN A 181 -1.87 -20.82 13.76
N PRO A 182 -0.89 -20.10 14.32
CA PRO A 182 0.41 -20.67 14.61
C PRO A 182 0.32 -21.92 15.50
N GLY A 183 0.78 -23.01 14.96
CA GLY A 183 0.68 -24.34 15.59
C GLY A 183 -0.20 -25.31 14.83
N ASP A 184 -1.12 -24.80 14.00
CA ASP A 184 -1.87 -25.64 13.07
C ASP A 184 -0.95 -26.15 11.94
N ASP A 185 -1.28 -27.27 11.33
CA ASP A 185 -0.48 -27.91 10.28
C ASP A 185 -1.09 -27.69 8.87
N THR A 186 -0.98 -28.70 8.01
CA THR A 186 -1.44 -28.63 6.63
C THR A 186 -2.91 -29.01 6.50
N ASP A 187 -3.71 -28.10 5.93
CA ASP A 187 -5.16 -28.24 5.90
C ASP A 187 -5.76 -28.25 4.50
N LEU A 188 -6.99 -28.75 4.42
CA LEU A 188 -7.89 -28.56 3.29
C LEU A 188 -9.08 -27.70 3.74
N ASN A 189 -9.29 -26.57 3.07
CA ASN A 189 -10.39 -25.66 3.33
C ASN A 189 -11.32 -25.55 2.11
N GLU A 190 -12.61 -25.83 2.31
CA GLU A 190 -13.67 -25.72 1.30
C GLU A 190 -14.79 -24.81 1.79
N GLY A 191 -14.96 -23.63 1.17
CA GLY A 191 -16.04 -22.70 1.49
C GLY A 191 -17.41 -23.21 1.03
N ALA A 192 -17.51 -23.55 -0.22
CA ALA A 192 -18.65 -24.02 -1.00
C ALA A 192 -19.61 -22.91 -1.43
N SER A 193 -20.71 -22.62 -0.76
CA SER A 193 -21.69 -21.65 -1.25
C SER A 193 -21.85 -20.45 -0.33
N GLY A 194 -21.55 -19.28 -0.87
CA GLY A 194 -21.59 -18.03 -0.11
C GLY A 194 -20.46 -17.08 -0.51
N THR A 195 -19.96 -16.36 0.46
CA THR A 195 -18.74 -15.59 0.34
C THR A 195 -17.83 -15.96 1.51
N ASP A 196 -16.90 -16.83 1.25
CA ASP A 196 -16.13 -17.51 2.27
C ASP A 196 -14.72 -16.93 2.40
N THR A 197 -14.18 -16.99 3.59
CA THR A 197 -12.86 -16.43 3.92
C THR A 197 -11.97 -17.49 4.56
N VAL A 198 -10.80 -17.67 3.98
CA VAL A 198 -9.70 -18.37 4.64
C VAL A 198 -8.81 -17.29 5.27
N GLU A 199 -8.64 -17.37 6.58
CA GLU A 199 -7.81 -16.47 7.35
C GLU A 199 -6.61 -17.21 7.90
N VAL A 200 -5.43 -16.69 7.61
CA VAL A 200 -4.15 -17.22 8.09
C VAL A 200 -3.51 -16.20 9.02
N ASN A 201 -3.20 -16.63 10.23
CA ASN A 201 -2.49 -15.82 11.20
C ASN A 201 -1.01 -16.27 11.27
N GLY A 202 -0.09 -15.39 10.96
CA GLY A 202 1.34 -15.58 11.13
C GLY A 202 1.78 -15.48 12.59
N GLY A 203 3.06 -15.64 12.81
CA GLY A 203 3.71 -15.54 14.12
C GLY A 203 4.15 -14.13 14.48
N GLY A 204 5.17 -14.02 15.31
CA GLY A 204 5.80 -12.75 15.70
C GLY A 204 7.27 -12.68 15.27
N GLY A 205 7.66 -13.44 14.28
CA GLY A 205 9.01 -13.46 13.72
C GLY A 205 8.97 -13.56 12.21
N ALA A 206 10.07 -13.26 11.53
CA ALA A 206 10.13 -13.24 10.07
C ALA A 206 9.65 -14.54 9.42
N GLU A 207 8.71 -14.42 8.49
CA GLU A 207 8.05 -15.53 7.82
C GLU A 207 8.04 -15.34 6.29
N GLN A 208 7.93 -16.45 5.57
CA GLN A 208 7.78 -16.43 4.11
C GLN A 208 6.50 -17.14 3.70
N PHE A 209 5.61 -16.41 3.04
CA PHE A 209 4.34 -16.91 2.55
C PHE A 209 4.25 -16.83 1.03
N THR A 210 3.60 -17.82 0.43
CA THR A 210 3.27 -17.78 -1.00
C THR A 210 1.86 -18.24 -1.25
N THR A 211 1.23 -17.62 -2.26
CA THR A 211 -0.08 -18.04 -2.75
C THR A 211 0.03 -18.38 -4.24
N THR A 212 -0.43 -19.56 -4.65
CA THR A 212 -0.33 -20.00 -6.03
C THR A 212 -1.64 -20.58 -6.54
N ALA A 213 -1.95 -20.31 -7.82
CA ALA A 213 -3.08 -20.93 -8.48
C ALA A 213 -2.78 -22.43 -8.75
N ASN A 214 -3.67 -23.32 -8.33
CA ASN A 214 -3.58 -24.76 -8.50
C ASN A 214 -4.82 -25.30 -9.24
N GLY A 215 -4.90 -25.08 -10.54
CA GLY A 215 -6.07 -25.40 -11.35
C GLY A 215 -7.26 -24.49 -11.00
N THR A 216 -8.32 -25.06 -10.42
CA THR A 216 -9.49 -24.32 -9.92
C THR A 216 -9.43 -24.06 -8.41
N ARG A 217 -8.32 -24.38 -7.78
CA ARG A 217 -8.06 -24.21 -6.36
C ARG A 217 -6.92 -23.24 -6.15
N VAL A 218 -6.75 -22.81 -4.92
CA VAL A 218 -5.64 -21.97 -4.48
C VAL A 218 -4.80 -22.74 -3.47
N ARG A 219 -3.50 -22.66 -3.60
CA ARG A 219 -2.56 -23.19 -2.62
C ARG A 219 -1.89 -22.02 -1.90
N PHE A 220 -2.02 -22.00 -0.59
CA PHE A 220 -1.28 -21.13 0.30
C PHE A 220 -0.17 -21.94 0.99
N ASP A 221 1.04 -21.42 1.02
CA ASP A 221 2.16 -22.05 1.70
C ASP A 221 2.87 -21.04 2.63
N ARG A 222 3.19 -21.47 3.86
CA ARG A 222 4.30 -20.89 4.60
C ARG A 222 5.54 -21.71 4.30
N LEU A 223 6.61 -21.06 3.83
CA LEU A 223 7.85 -21.71 3.43
C LEU A 223 8.87 -21.77 4.57
N ASP A 224 8.91 -20.75 5.42
CA ASP A 224 9.83 -20.59 6.55
C ASP A 224 9.20 -19.67 7.61
N PRO A 225 9.36 -19.91 8.90
CA PRO A 225 9.79 -21.15 9.54
C PRO A 225 8.65 -22.19 9.58
N ALA A 226 8.94 -23.44 9.89
CA ALA A 226 7.94 -24.50 10.05
C ALA A 226 6.93 -24.56 8.87
N PRO A 227 7.33 -25.10 7.71
CA PRO A 227 6.52 -25.13 6.50
C PRO A 227 5.18 -25.86 6.67
N PHE A 228 4.13 -25.27 6.13
CA PHE A 228 2.82 -25.91 5.99
C PHE A 228 2.15 -25.48 4.68
N ALA A 229 1.06 -26.12 4.31
CA ALA A 229 0.27 -25.74 3.14
C ALA A 229 -1.22 -25.81 3.45
N ILE A 230 -1.99 -24.88 2.87
CA ILE A 230 -3.46 -24.96 2.85
C ILE A 230 -3.91 -25.12 1.41
N ASP A 231 -4.70 -26.15 1.16
CA ASP A 231 -5.39 -26.34 -0.13
C ASP A 231 -6.79 -25.72 -0.04
N ILE A 232 -7.00 -24.61 -0.72
CA ILE A 232 -8.20 -23.78 -0.63
C ILE A 232 -9.07 -24.02 -1.87
N GLY A 233 -10.32 -24.37 -1.65
CA GLY A 233 -11.32 -24.52 -2.69
C GLY A 233 -12.59 -23.74 -2.38
N THR A 234 -13.24 -23.25 -3.43
CA THR A 234 -14.55 -22.59 -3.35
C THR A 234 -14.67 -21.51 -2.27
N SER A 235 -13.58 -20.75 -2.04
CA SER A 235 -13.54 -19.60 -1.13
C SER A 235 -13.16 -18.36 -1.90
N GLU A 236 -13.82 -17.22 -1.63
CA GLU A 236 -13.66 -15.99 -2.36
C GLU A 236 -12.59 -15.07 -1.79
N ASN A 237 -12.24 -15.23 -0.52
CA ASN A 237 -11.29 -14.35 0.15
C ASN A 237 -10.19 -15.15 0.87
N LEU A 238 -8.96 -14.67 0.72
CA LEU A 238 -7.80 -15.05 1.53
C LEU A 238 -7.36 -13.81 2.30
N VAL A 239 -7.25 -13.94 3.61
CA VAL A 239 -6.71 -12.91 4.50
C VAL A 239 -5.47 -13.46 5.19
N LEU A 240 -4.34 -12.84 4.99
CA LEU A 240 -3.11 -13.10 5.72
C LEU A 240 -2.87 -11.96 6.71
N ASN A 241 -2.77 -12.29 7.98
CA ASN A 241 -2.26 -11.41 9.03
C ASN A 241 -0.85 -11.91 9.38
N ALA A 242 0.20 -11.31 8.83
CA ALA A 242 1.58 -11.77 9.09
C ALA A 242 2.04 -11.41 10.51
N ASN A 243 1.43 -10.40 11.12
CA ASN A 243 1.59 -9.94 12.51
C ASN A 243 2.92 -9.24 12.80
N GLY A 244 4.05 -9.92 12.79
CA GLY A 244 5.30 -9.22 13.12
C GLY A 244 6.55 -10.01 12.82
N GLY A 245 7.61 -9.26 12.56
CA GLY A 245 8.85 -9.74 11.98
C GLY A 245 9.02 -9.14 10.59
N ASP A 246 10.16 -9.33 9.94
CA ASP A 246 10.36 -8.90 8.56
C ASP A 246 9.80 -9.98 7.62
N ASP A 247 8.54 -9.83 7.22
CA ASP A 247 7.80 -10.86 6.50
C ASP A 247 7.87 -10.70 4.98
N ARG A 248 7.61 -11.79 4.28
CA ARG A 248 7.53 -11.80 2.82
C ARG A 248 6.31 -12.53 2.35
N PHE A 249 5.52 -11.88 1.54
CA PHE A 249 4.40 -12.47 0.83
C PHE A 249 4.57 -12.33 -0.68
N SER A 250 4.21 -13.35 -1.42
CA SER A 250 4.12 -13.27 -2.88
C SER A 250 3.01 -14.16 -3.43
N ALA A 251 2.35 -13.66 -4.47
CA ALA A 251 1.28 -14.38 -5.14
C ALA A 251 1.59 -14.60 -6.62
N THR A 252 1.32 -15.79 -7.13
CA THR A 252 1.64 -16.15 -8.51
C THR A 252 0.58 -17.01 -9.18
N GLY A 253 0.51 -16.93 -10.51
CA GLY A 253 -0.48 -17.65 -11.31
C GLY A 253 -1.74 -16.82 -11.54
N ASN A 254 -2.77 -17.43 -12.09
CA ASN A 254 -4.03 -16.73 -12.40
C ASN A 254 -4.97 -16.80 -11.18
N LEU A 255 -4.72 -15.96 -10.21
CA LEU A 255 -5.50 -15.87 -8.96
C LEU A 255 -6.73 -14.97 -9.06
N ALA A 256 -6.72 -13.99 -9.96
CA ALA A 256 -7.80 -13.01 -10.15
C ALA A 256 -9.22 -13.62 -10.28
N ALA A 257 -9.32 -14.82 -10.87
CA ALA A 257 -10.58 -15.51 -11.06
C ALA A 257 -10.90 -16.51 -9.93
N LEU A 258 -10.01 -16.69 -8.97
CA LEU A 258 -10.10 -17.71 -7.93
C LEU A 258 -10.35 -17.13 -6.55
N ILE A 259 -9.65 -16.06 -6.19
CA ILE A 259 -9.66 -15.54 -4.82
C ILE A 259 -9.24 -14.07 -4.79
N LYS A 260 -9.79 -13.31 -3.86
CA LYS A 260 -9.32 -11.97 -3.52
C LYS A 260 -8.34 -12.08 -2.36
N ILE A 261 -7.26 -11.29 -2.42
CA ILE A 261 -6.19 -11.35 -1.43
C ILE A 261 -6.19 -10.08 -0.60
N THR A 262 -6.09 -10.24 0.69
CA THR A 262 -5.78 -9.18 1.66
C THR A 262 -4.57 -9.63 2.46
N VAL A 263 -3.54 -8.78 2.53
CA VAL A 263 -2.34 -9.05 3.34
C VAL A 263 -2.12 -7.89 4.29
N ASP A 264 -1.94 -8.18 5.56
CA ASP A 264 -1.46 -7.26 6.60
C ASP A 264 -0.07 -7.74 7.04
N GLY A 265 1.00 -7.00 6.70
CA GLY A 265 2.38 -7.29 7.10
C GLY A 265 2.55 -7.17 8.62
N GLY A 266 1.97 -6.13 9.21
CA GLY A 266 1.93 -5.96 10.66
C GLY A 266 3.04 -5.09 11.21
N THR A 267 4.04 -5.65 11.89
CA THR A 267 5.20 -4.91 12.38
C THR A 267 6.48 -5.53 11.88
N GLY A 268 7.39 -4.75 11.35
CA GLY A 268 8.63 -5.20 10.74
C GLY A 268 8.84 -4.53 9.39
N ASN A 269 9.89 -4.88 8.67
CA ASN A 269 10.08 -4.37 7.32
C ASN A 269 9.63 -5.44 6.33
N ASP A 270 8.42 -5.30 5.84
CA ASP A 270 7.73 -6.34 5.09
C ASP A 270 7.88 -6.18 3.58
N GLN A 271 7.82 -7.28 2.86
CA GLN A 271 7.79 -7.29 1.41
C GLN A 271 6.51 -7.97 0.92
N LEU A 272 5.59 -7.18 0.37
CA LEU A 272 4.27 -7.63 -0.05
C LEU A 272 4.17 -7.52 -1.58
N LEU A 273 4.15 -8.66 -2.25
CA LEU A 273 3.94 -8.75 -3.70
C LEU A 273 2.56 -9.36 -3.96
N GLY A 274 1.66 -8.56 -4.52
CA GLY A 274 0.30 -8.93 -4.83
C GLY A 274 0.16 -10.00 -5.93
N SER A 275 -1.01 -10.09 -6.50
CA SER A 275 -1.36 -11.09 -7.50
C SER A 275 -1.64 -10.47 -8.89
N ASN A 276 -2.32 -11.22 -9.74
CA ASN A 276 -2.89 -10.67 -10.98
C ASN A 276 -4.35 -10.22 -10.82
N GLY A 277 -4.87 -10.17 -9.63
CA GLY A 277 -6.22 -9.72 -9.25
C GLY A 277 -6.17 -8.46 -8.39
N ILE A 278 -7.34 -7.94 -8.05
CA ILE A 278 -7.45 -6.77 -7.17
C ILE A 278 -7.12 -7.19 -5.74
N ASP A 279 -6.06 -6.64 -5.19
CA ASP A 279 -5.53 -6.95 -3.87
C ASP A 279 -5.63 -5.76 -2.92
N LEU A 280 -5.66 -6.06 -1.62
CA LEU A 280 -5.53 -5.08 -0.55
C LEU A 280 -4.28 -5.41 0.26
N LEU A 281 -3.29 -4.53 0.21
CA LEU A 281 -1.99 -4.72 0.84
C LEU A 281 -1.77 -3.65 1.91
N LEU A 282 -1.51 -4.08 3.13
CA LEU A 282 -1.23 -3.21 4.26
C LEU A 282 0.21 -3.52 4.73
N GLY A 283 1.12 -2.55 4.62
CA GLY A 283 2.51 -2.68 5.12
C GLY A 283 2.52 -2.83 6.63
N GLY A 284 2.09 -1.81 7.34
CA GLY A 284 1.96 -1.82 8.80
C GLY A 284 2.93 -0.86 9.50
N ASP A 285 3.62 -1.32 10.53
CA ASP A 285 4.66 -0.53 11.21
C ASP A 285 6.03 -1.01 10.72
N GLY A 286 6.82 -0.19 10.05
CA GLY A 286 8.16 -0.56 9.57
C GLY A 286 8.52 0.15 8.28
N ASN A 287 9.59 -0.26 7.60
CA ASN A 287 9.88 0.27 6.27
C ASN A 287 9.54 -0.82 5.25
N ASP A 288 8.38 -0.69 4.65
CA ASP A 288 7.76 -1.73 3.87
C ASP A 288 7.97 -1.55 2.37
N PHE A 289 7.97 -2.64 1.66
CA PHE A 289 7.97 -2.68 0.22
C PHE A 289 6.69 -3.34 -0.28
N VAL A 290 5.88 -2.60 -1.01
CA VAL A 290 4.60 -3.04 -1.54
C VAL A 290 4.58 -2.92 -3.05
N ASP A 291 4.12 -3.97 -3.72
CA ASP A 291 3.94 -4.02 -5.16
C ASP A 291 2.62 -4.78 -5.43
N GLY A 292 1.62 -4.07 -5.94
CA GLY A 292 0.29 -4.63 -6.21
C GLY A 292 0.30 -5.66 -7.32
N GLN A 293 1.29 -5.59 -8.23
CA GLN A 293 1.36 -6.37 -9.45
C GLN A 293 0.24 -5.97 -10.42
N GLN A 294 -0.46 -6.93 -11.04
CA GLN A 294 -1.46 -6.63 -12.05
C GLN A 294 -2.82 -6.32 -11.44
N ALA A 295 -3.64 -5.57 -12.15
CA ALA A 295 -4.96 -5.05 -11.84
C ALA A 295 -4.92 -3.70 -11.08
N ASN A 296 -6.00 -3.32 -10.42
CA ASN A 296 -6.08 -2.04 -9.73
C ASN A 296 -6.11 -2.29 -8.22
N ASP A 297 -5.00 -2.09 -7.57
CA ASP A 297 -4.77 -2.48 -6.20
C ASP A 297 -4.90 -1.32 -5.22
N VAL A 298 -4.98 -1.65 -3.94
CA VAL A 298 -4.97 -0.66 -2.86
C VAL A 298 -3.85 -0.99 -1.89
N GLY A 299 -2.88 -0.09 -1.80
CA GLY A 299 -1.79 -0.14 -0.83
C GLY A 299 -1.98 0.86 0.30
N PHE A 300 -2.01 0.39 1.54
CA PHE A 300 -1.84 1.20 2.74
C PHE A 300 -0.44 0.91 3.28
N LEU A 301 0.48 1.87 3.18
CA LEU A 301 1.88 1.58 3.48
C LEU A 301 2.13 1.52 4.98
N GLY A 302 1.59 2.48 5.74
CA GLY A 302 1.58 2.37 7.20
C GLY A 302 2.43 3.40 7.91
N ALA A 303 3.24 2.96 8.85
CA ALA A 303 4.12 3.84 9.60
C ALA A 303 5.57 3.46 9.33
N GLY A 304 6.32 4.36 8.72
CA GLY A 304 7.72 4.11 8.38
C GLY A 304 8.16 4.90 7.16
N ASN A 305 9.19 4.46 6.49
CA ASN A 305 9.57 5.04 5.21
C ASN A 305 9.40 3.95 4.15
N ASP A 306 8.28 3.99 3.49
CA ASP A 306 7.80 2.88 2.71
C ASP A 306 7.98 3.09 1.22
N THR A 307 7.93 2.02 0.46
CA THR A 307 8.02 2.07 -0.99
C THR A 307 6.88 1.28 -1.63
N PHE A 308 6.08 1.98 -2.44
CA PHE A 308 5.18 1.34 -3.39
C PHE A 308 5.83 1.30 -4.77
N GLN A 309 5.91 0.12 -5.37
CA GLN A 309 6.44 -0.05 -6.73
C GLN A 309 5.31 -0.29 -7.73
N TRP A 310 5.46 0.27 -8.92
CA TRP A 310 4.64 0.03 -10.09
C TRP A 310 5.52 -0.39 -11.27
N ASP A 311 5.17 -1.46 -11.95
CA ASP A 311 5.87 -2.00 -13.12
C ASP A 311 4.98 -2.04 -14.38
N PRO A 312 5.55 -2.05 -15.61
CA PRO A 312 4.78 -2.18 -16.83
C PRO A 312 3.95 -3.46 -16.88
N GLY A 313 2.66 -3.32 -16.78
CA GLY A 313 1.70 -4.42 -16.72
C GLY A 313 0.76 -4.32 -15.53
N ASP A 314 1.12 -3.49 -14.57
CA ASP A 314 0.29 -3.21 -13.41
C ASP A 314 -0.86 -2.27 -13.78
N GLY A 315 -1.81 -2.17 -12.90
CA GLY A 315 -3.02 -1.39 -13.09
C GLY A 315 -2.93 0.06 -12.65
N SER A 316 -4.09 0.61 -12.32
CA SER A 316 -4.22 1.94 -11.76
C SER A 316 -4.53 1.82 -10.28
N ASP A 317 -3.55 2.16 -9.44
CA ASP A 317 -3.60 1.83 -8.03
C ASP A 317 -3.88 3.04 -7.15
N ILE A 318 -4.37 2.75 -5.95
CA ILE A 318 -4.53 3.72 -4.87
C ILE A 318 -3.44 3.44 -3.84
N VAL A 319 -2.67 4.48 -3.50
CA VAL A 319 -1.58 4.37 -2.52
C VAL A 319 -1.80 5.40 -1.41
N GLU A 320 -1.87 4.91 -0.20
CA GLU A 320 -1.96 5.68 1.04
C GLU A 320 -0.64 5.51 1.80
N GLY A 321 0.25 6.51 1.77
CA GLY A 321 1.55 6.48 2.45
C GLY A 321 1.38 6.42 3.96
N GLN A 322 0.53 7.29 4.52
CA GLN A 322 0.20 7.43 5.93
C GLN A 322 1.31 8.13 6.74
N ASP A 323 1.88 7.50 7.81
CA ASP A 323 2.84 8.16 8.70
C ASP A 323 4.29 7.84 8.27
N GLY A 324 5.04 8.82 7.73
CA GLY A 324 6.44 8.58 7.41
C GLY A 324 7.05 9.48 6.36
N THR A 325 7.93 8.94 5.57
CA THR A 325 8.43 9.55 4.33
C THR A 325 8.42 8.49 3.24
N ASP A 326 7.40 8.58 2.41
CA ASP A 326 7.05 7.48 1.54
C ASP A 326 7.39 7.76 0.09
N ASN A 327 7.61 6.68 -0.63
CA ASN A 327 8.13 6.70 -1.97
C ASN A 327 7.27 5.88 -2.92
N MET A 328 6.84 6.49 -4.01
CA MET A 328 6.34 5.76 -5.17
C MET A 328 7.47 5.58 -6.18
N LEU A 329 7.81 4.35 -6.49
CA LEU A 329 8.73 3.97 -7.55
C LEU A 329 7.94 3.53 -8.79
N PHE A 330 7.93 4.37 -9.80
CA PHE A 330 7.24 4.09 -11.06
C PHE A 330 8.25 3.73 -12.15
N ASN A 331 8.24 2.50 -12.60
CA ASN A 331 9.07 2.05 -13.70
C ASN A 331 8.32 2.21 -15.03
N GLY A 332 8.82 3.02 -15.94
CA GLY A 332 8.35 3.15 -17.31
C GLY A 332 8.71 1.94 -18.16
N SER A 333 8.71 2.12 -19.46
CA SER A 333 9.05 1.08 -20.44
C SER A 333 9.99 1.63 -21.52
N ALA A 334 10.25 0.85 -22.56
CA ALA A 334 11.00 1.33 -23.72
C ALA A 334 10.09 1.97 -24.81
N ALA A 335 8.83 2.25 -24.51
CA ALA A 335 7.92 2.97 -25.40
C ALA A 335 8.05 4.49 -25.16
N ASN A 336 7.60 5.28 -26.13
CA ASN A 336 7.47 6.73 -25.90
C ASN A 336 6.28 6.97 -24.97
N GLU A 337 6.53 7.58 -23.83
CA GLU A 337 5.57 7.71 -22.73
C GLU A 337 5.38 9.18 -22.31
N ARG A 338 4.20 9.46 -21.78
CA ARG A 338 3.90 10.74 -21.15
C ARG A 338 3.45 10.50 -19.73
N PHE A 339 4.25 11.00 -18.82
CA PHE A 339 3.94 11.02 -17.40
C PHE A 339 3.48 12.41 -16.99
N GLU A 340 2.45 12.49 -16.18
CA GLU A 340 1.97 13.75 -15.63
C GLU A 340 1.71 13.61 -14.14
N VAL A 341 2.27 14.52 -13.35
CA VAL A 341 2.06 14.64 -11.91
C VAL A 341 1.25 15.89 -11.67
N SER A 342 0.10 15.78 -11.02
CA SER A 342 -0.81 16.89 -10.77
C SER A 342 -1.52 16.76 -9.43
N ALA A 343 -1.81 17.89 -8.78
CA ALA A 343 -2.62 17.91 -7.57
C ALA A 343 -4.08 17.56 -7.87
N ASN A 344 -4.69 16.78 -6.99
CA ASN A 344 -6.10 16.43 -7.00
C ASN A 344 -6.70 16.70 -5.59
N GLY A 345 -6.84 17.97 -5.24
CA GLY A 345 -7.12 18.40 -3.88
C GLY A 345 -5.90 18.25 -2.99
N GLY A 346 -5.98 17.48 -1.91
CA GLY A 346 -4.82 17.13 -1.08
C GLY A 346 -4.02 15.96 -1.62
N ARG A 347 -4.59 15.18 -2.52
CA ARG A 347 -3.97 14.01 -3.13
C ARG A 347 -3.20 14.36 -4.39
N VAL A 348 -2.39 13.45 -4.87
CA VAL A 348 -1.68 13.55 -6.14
C VAL A 348 -2.17 12.50 -7.13
N ARG A 349 -2.39 12.96 -8.34
CA ARG A 349 -2.66 12.10 -9.48
C ARG A 349 -1.40 11.99 -10.32
N PHE A 350 -0.86 10.79 -10.43
CA PHE A 350 0.19 10.46 -11.39
C PHE A 350 -0.41 9.68 -12.55
N THR A 351 -0.15 10.12 -13.78
CA THR A 351 -0.71 9.45 -14.97
C THR A 351 0.38 9.05 -15.95
N ARG A 352 0.11 7.98 -16.69
CA ARG A 352 0.90 7.52 -17.84
C ARG A 352 -0.05 7.27 -19.01
N ASP A 353 0.26 7.80 -20.21
CA ASP A 353 -0.61 7.67 -21.40
C ASP A 353 -0.60 6.26 -21.99
N VAL A 354 0.51 5.55 -21.93
CA VAL A 354 0.57 4.14 -22.33
C VAL A 354 -0.22 3.31 -21.34
N ALA A 355 -1.18 2.55 -21.85
CA ALA A 355 -2.18 1.78 -21.08
C ALA A 355 -3.17 2.61 -20.26
N ASN A 356 -3.14 3.94 -20.33
CA ASN A 356 -4.00 4.87 -19.56
C ASN A 356 -3.96 4.64 -18.04
N ILE A 357 -2.78 4.54 -17.48
CA ILE A 357 -2.57 4.36 -16.04
C ILE A 357 -2.88 5.65 -15.29
N VAL A 358 -3.53 5.49 -14.16
CA VAL A 358 -3.85 6.58 -13.23
C VAL A 358 -3.59 6.10 -11.80
N MET A 359 -2.52 6.58 -11.19
CA MET A 359 -2.25 6.36 -9.77
C MET A 359 -2.90 7.47 -8.96
N ASP A 360 -3.48 7.13 -7.82
CA ASP A 360 -4.08 8.06 -6.85
C ASP A 360 -3.31 7.95 -5.54
N LEU A 361 -2.52 8.99 -5.21
CA LEU A 361 -1.54 8.98 -4.12
C LEU A 361 -1.97 9.96 -3.02
N ASP A 362 -1.87 9.56 -1.76
CA ASP A 362 -2.04 10.39 -0.58
C ASP A 362 -0.92 10.10 0.43
N ASP A 363 -0.45 11.12 1.14
CA ASP A 363 0.65 10.99 2.11
C ASP A 363 1.91 10.29 1.50
N VAL A 364 2.30 10.64 0.26
CA VAL A 364 3.51 10.16 -0.43
C VAL A 364 4.40 11.36 -0.74
N GLU A 365 5.59 11.44 -0.14
CA GLU A 365 6.48 12.61 -0.25
C GLU A 365 7.40 12.57 -1.47
N THR A 366 7.66 11.38 -2.01
CA THR A 366 8.60 11.23 -3.12
C THR A 366 8.01 10.39 -4.24
N ILE A 367 8.09 10.91 -5.47
CA ILE A 367 7.77 10.18 -6.69
C ILE A 367 9.06 9.99 -7.49
N ASN A 368 9.44 8.74 -7.73
CA ASN A 368 10.55 8.37 -8.60
C ASN A 368 10.02 7.79 -9.90
N ALA A 369 10.06 8.57 -10.98
CA ALA A 369 9.64 8.15 -12.31
C ALA A 369 10.87 7.81 -13.15
N LYS A 370 10.99 6.54 -13.56
CA LYS A 370 12.04 6.07 -14.47
C LYS A 370 11.49 5.94 -15.88
N ALA A 371 12.03 6.71 -16.81
CA ALA A 371 11.62 6.67 -18.20
C ALA A 371 12.07 5.38 -18.91
N LEU A 372 13.27 4.88 -18.60
CA LEU A 372 13.89 3.65 -19.08
C LEU A 372 14.20 3.58 -20.58
N GLY A 373 13.59 4.36 -21.43
CA GLY A 373 13.91 4.45 -22.85
C GLY A 373 12.70 4.75 -23.71
N GLY A 374 12.93 5.35 -24.85
CA GLY A 374 11.90 5.97 -25.67
C GLY A 374 12.06 7.48 -25.67
N THR A 375 11.19 8.18 -26.37
CA THR A 375 11.12 9.65 -26.28
C THR A 375 10.03 10.01 -25.30
N ASP A 376 10.41 10.40 -24.09
CA ASP A 376 9.51 10.51 -22.97
C ASP A 376 9.25 11.96 -22.56
N THR A 377 8.14 12.18 -21.91
CA THR A 377 7.81 13.48 -21.33
C THR A 377 7.32 13.29 -19.90
N LEU A 378 8.01 13.89 -18.94
CA LEU A 378 7.55 14.00 -17.56
C LEU A 378 7.07 15.45 -17.32
N THR A 379 5.78 15.62 -17.05
CA THR A 379 5.21 16.92 -16.69
C THR A 379 4.89 16.95 -15.21
N VAL A 380 5.43 17.94 -14.51
CA VAL A 380 5.13 18.23 -13.11
C VAL A 380 4.37 19.54 -13.05
N ASN A 381 3.13 19.50 -12.62
CA ASN A 381 2.26 20.66 -12.45
C ASN A 381 2.39 21.22 -11.02
N ASP A 382 1.67 22.30 -10.73
CA ASP A 382 1.58 22.84 -9.38
C ASP A 382 1.07 21.78 -8.40
N LEU A 383 1.90 21.44 -7.42
CA LEU A 383 1.63 20.46 -6.36
C LEU A 383 1.33 21.14 -5.01
N SER A 384 0.96 22.41 -5.03
CA SER A 384 0.61 23.15 -3.81
C SER A 384 -0.53 22.47 -3.06
N GLY A 385 -0.31 22.21 -1.77
CA GLY A 385 -1.31 21.62 -0.88
C GLY A 385 -1.38 20.10 -0.91
N THR A 386 -0.43 19.44 -1.58
CA THR A 386 -0.19 18.00 -1.50
C THR A 386 1.04 17.72 -0.62
N ASP A 387 1.28 16.46 -0.29
CA ASP A 387 2.41 16.03 0.54
C ASP A 387 3.68 15.77 -0.27
N VAL A 388 3.59 15.72 -1.62
CA VAL A 388 4.75 15.48 -2.49
C VAL A 388 5.77 16.62 -2.38
N ALA A 389 6.92 16.31 -1.81
CA ALA A 389 8.06 17.21 -1.68
C ALA A 389 9.12 17.03 -2.78
N ASN A 390 9.20 15.84 -3.40
CA ASN A 390 10.19 15.50 -4.41
C ASN A 390 9.56 14.75 -5.59
N VAL A 391 9.91 15.16 -6.80
CA VAL A 391 9.66 14.40 -8.04
C VAL A 391 11.01 14.17 -8.72
N ASN A 392 11.43 12.93 -8.83
CA ASN A 392 12.68 12.52 -9.44
C ASN A 392 12.40 11.85 -10.79
N GLY A 393 12.89 12.45 -11.88
CA GLY A 393 12.83 11.89 -13.23
C GLY A 393 14.18 11.28 -13.61
N ASP A 394 14.22 9.96 -13.79
CA ASP A 394 15.42 9.25 -14.27
C ASP A 394 15.27 8.96 -15.76
N LEU A 395 16.05 9.64 -16.58
CA LEU A 395 16.07 9.53 -18.06
C LEU A 395 17.11 8.51 -18.55
N ALA A 396 17.70 7.73 -17.64
CA ALA A 396 18.69 6.73 -18.01
C ALA A 396 18.06 5.49 -18.62
N ALA A 397 18.76 4.87 -19.58
CA ALA A 397 18.40 3.55 -20.09
C ALA A 397 18.39 2.46 -19.00
N PRO A 398 17.70 1.33 -19.20
CA PRO A 398 17.73 0.20 -18.27
C PRO A 398 19.16 -0.24 -17.94
N GLY A 399 19.48 -0.30 -16.65
CA GLY A 399 20.82 -0.68 -16.17
C GLY A 399 21.83 0.47 -16.08
N GLY A 400 21.38 1.70 -16.30
CA GLY A 400 22.20 2.91 -16.26
C GLY A 400 22.98 3.15 -17.56
N GLY A 401 22.98 4.35 -18.03
CA GLY A 401 23.58 4.74 -19.32
C GLY A 401 22.59 5.57 -20.12
N THR A 402 22.94 5.90 -21.35
CA THR A 402 22.09 6.72 -22.22
C THR A 402 21.30 5.86 -23.18
N ASP A 403 20.04 6.19 -23.39
CA ASP A 403 19.20 5.58 -24.44
C ASP A 403 19.31 6.32 -25.78
N ALA A 404 19.91 7.50 -25.80
CA ALA A 404 20.05 8.40 -26.95
C ALA A 404 18.70 8.91 -27.52
N ALA A 405 17.60 8.74 -26.82
CA ALA A 405 16.31 9.34 -27.16
C ALA A 405 16.27 10.84 -26.78
N ALA A 406 15.17 11.50 -27.06
CA ALA A 406 15.00 12.92 -26.76
C ALA A 406 13.88 13.10 -25.76
N ASP A 407 14.24 13.25 -24.49
CA ASP A 407 13.30 13.35 -23.40
C ASP A 407 13.03 14.81 -23.01
N ASN A 408 11.86 15.05 -22.44
CA ASN A 408 11.49 16.37 -21.97
C ASN A 408 10.92 16.31 -20.56
N VAL A 409 11.53 17.06 -19.63
CA VAL A 409 10.94 17.30 -18.32
C VAL A 409 10.33 18.70 -18.33
N ILE A 410 9.05 18.80 -18.00
CA ILE A 410 8.28 20.04 -17.95
C ILE A 410 7.96 20.37 -16.50
N ALA A 411 8.47 21.49 -16.03
CA ALA A 411 8.17 22.03 -14.71
C ALA A 411 7.22 23.22 -14.87
N ASN A 412 6.00 23.09 -14.43
CA ASN A 412 5.02 24.17 -14.41
C ASN A 412 5.01 24.80 -13.01
N ALA A 413 5.24 26.10 -12.94
CA ALA A 413 5.15 26.89 -11.72
C ALA A 413 3.68 27.15 -11.33
N THR A 414 3.44 28.10 -10.44
CA THR A 414 2.10 28.50 -10.03
C THR A 414 1.55 29.63 -10.92
N ASN A 415 0.42 30.20 -10.58
CA ASN A 415 -0.07 31.43 -11.20
C ASN A 415 0.21 32.67 -10.32
N GLY A 416 1.14 32.60 -9.42
CA GLY A 416 1.59 33.72 -8.57
C GLY A 416 3.07 33.97 -8.77
N ASP A 417 3.59 35.04 -8.18
CA ASP A 417 5.01 35.42 -8.30
C ASP A 417 5.92 34.31 -7.77
N ASP A 418 6.63 33.61 -8.67
CA ASP A 418 7.49 32.47 -8.36
C ASP A 418 8.99 32.81 -8.49
N VAL A 419 9.81 32.14 -7.69
CA VAL A 419 11.28 32.21 -7.82
C VAL A 419 11.82 30.80 -8.04
N VAL A 420 12.04 30.46 -9.29
CA VAL A 420 12.52 29.14 -9.72
C VAL A 420 14.03 29.18 -9.92
N VAL A 421 14.74 28.27 -9.28
CA VAL A 421 16.20 28.12 -9.45
C VAL A 421 16.48 26.79 -10.15
N VAL A 422 17.20 26.89 -11.29
CA VAL A 422 17.63 25.73 -12.05
C VAL A 422 19.13 25.56 -11.91
N SER A 423 19.60 24.42 -11.48
CA SER A 423 21.00 24.07 -11.38
C SER A 423 21.29 22.72 -12.01
N GLY A 424 22.55 22.46 -12.39
CA GLY A 424 22.89 21.13 -12.90
C GLY A 424 24.30 21.04 -13.46
N SER A 425 24.81 19.79 -13.47
CA SER A 425 26.12 19.46 -14.06
C SER A 425 26.20 17.98 -14.41
N GLY A 426 27.04 17.65 -15.39
CA GLY A 426 27.16 16.28 -15.88
C GLY A 426 25.86 15.81 -16.53
N THR A 427 25.21 14.79 -16.00
CA THR A 427 23.93 14.25 -16.47
C THR A 427 22.77 14.57 -15.52
N ASN A 428 22.95 15.51 -14.61
CA ASN A 428 21.98 15.82 -13.56
C ASN A 428 21.57 17.29 -13.63
N ALA A 429 20.28 17.54 -13.40
CA ALA A 429 19.74 18.87 -13.20
C ALA A 429 18.69 18.84 -12.08
N GLU A 430 18.41 20.01 -11.49
CA GLU A 430 17.34 20.16 -10.52
C GLU A 430 16.63 21.50 -10.65
N VAL A 431 15.36 21.50 -10.30
CA VAL A 431 14.50 22.69 -10.23
C VAL A 431 14.05 22.86 -8.78
N LEU A 432 14.33 24.03 -8.23
CA LEU A 432 13.99 24.41 -6.85
C LEU A 432 13.09 25.66 -6.87
N GLY A 433 12.38 25.89 -5.77
CA GLY A 433 11.49 27.05 -5.60
C GLY A 433 10.03 26.76 -5.94
N LEU A 434 9.74 25.63 -6.55
CA LEU A 434 8.38 25.13 -6.74
C LEU A 434 7.88 24.38 -5.50
N PRO A 435 6.57 24.10 -5.39
CA PRO A 435 6.01 23.33 -4.27
C PRO A 435 6.71 21.99 -4.04
N ALA A 436 7.11 21.29 -5.11
CA ALA A 436 7.97 20.11 -5.04
C ALA A 436 9.31 20.38 -5.72
N ARG A 437 10.40 19.86 -5.18
CA ARG A 437 11.69 19.79 -5.84
C ARG A 437 11.61 18.81 -7.01
N ILE A 438 12.11 19.21 -8.19
CA ILE A 438 12.22 18.31 -9.33
C ILE A 438 13.70 17.99 -9.55
N ALA A 439 14.09 16.72 -9.46
CA ALA A 439 15.43 16.25 -9.76
C ALA A 439 15.43 15.43 -11.05
N ILE A 440 16.42 15.67 -11.92
CA ILE A 440 16.59 14.98 -13.19
C ILE A 440 17.93 14.27 -13.17
N THR A 441 17.95 12.99 -13.50
CA THR A 441 19.16 12.16 -13.62
C THR A 441 19.21 11.50 -14.99
N GLY A 442 20.41 11.11 -15.42
CA GLY A 442 20.58 10.41 -16.70
C GLY A 442 20.47 11.30 -17.94
N ALA A 443 20.27 12.60 -17.80
CA ALA A 443 20.04 13.51 -18.92
C ALA A 443 21.26 13.63 -19.85
N ILE A 444 21.01 13.86 -21.14
CA ILE A 444 22.00 14.08 -22.18
C ILE A 444 21.70 15.42 -22.86
N ALA A 445 22.51 16.42 -22.60
CA ALA A 445 22.29 17.78 -23.12
C ALA A 445 22.16 17.90 -24.66
N ALA A 446 22.59 16.87 -25.41
CA ALA A 446 22.43 16.88 -26.87
C ALA A 446 20.99 16.54 -27.31
N ASN A 447 20.25 15.82 -26.47
CA ASN A 447 18.94 15.25 -26.79
C ASN A 447 17.83 15.78 -25.88
N ASP A 448 18.12 15.86 -24.57
CA ASP A 448 17.10 16.07 -23.55
C ASP A 448 16.92 17.55 -23.22
N ARG A 449 15.71 17.87 -22.80
CA ARG A 449 15.28 19.21 -22.49
C ARG A 449 14.59 19.31 -21.14
N LEU A 450 14.90 20.38 -20.43
CA LEU A 450 14.09 20.88 -19.33
C LEU A 450 13.29 22.09 -19.82
N THR A 451 11.98 22.05 -19.67
CA THR A 451 11.09 23.17 -19.94
C THR A 451 10.55 23.69 -18.62
N VAL A 452 10.80 24.96 -18.32
CA VAL A 452 10.23 25.65 -17.15
C VAL A 452 9.19 26.65 -17.65
N ASN A 453 7.95 26.48 -17.25
CA ASN A 453 6.86 27.41 -17.54
C ASN A 453 6.49 28.15 -16.25
N ALA A 454 6.77 29.44 -16.18
CA ALA A 454 6.49 30.24 -14.99
C ALA A 454 4.99 30.58 -14.87
N LEU A 455 4.26 30.67 -16.01
CA LEU A 455 2.82 30.80 -16.17
C LEU A 455 2.30 32.24 -15.99
N ALA A 456 2.00 32.68 -14.80
CA ALA A 456 1.47 34.02 -14.55
C ALA A 456 1.94 34.53 -13.19
N GLY A 457 2.30 35.79 -13.12
CA GLY A 457 2.91 36.42 -11.96
C GLY A 457 4.13 37.20 -12.43
N ASP A 458 4.76 37.96 -11.56
CA ASP A 458 6.06 38.58 -11.83
C ASP A 458 7.17 37.59 -11.39
N ASP A 459 7.59 36.72 -12.31
CA ASP A 459 8.38 35.53 -12.02
C ASP A 459 9.90 35.72 -12.20
N VAL A 460 10.67 34.89 -11.51
CA VAL A 460 12.12 34.78 -11.68
C VAL A 460 12.51 33.33 -11.97
N VAL A 461 13.10 33.10 -13.15
CA VAL A 461 13.77 31.82 -13.46
C VAL A 461 15.27 32.06 -13.49
N ASP A 462 16.01 31.53 -12.51
CA ASP A 462 17.46 31.66 -12.42
C ASP A 462 18.16 30.33 -12.72
N ALA A 463 18.68 30.19 -13.95
CA ALA A 463 19.47 29.05 -14.38
C ALA A 463 20.98 29.36 -14.49
N THR A 464 21.46 30.39 -13.85
CA THR A 464 22.88 30.85 -13.97
C THR A 464 23.90 29.82 -13.47
N THR A 465 23.45 28.77 -12.76
CA THR A 465 24.28 27.65 -12.28
C THR A 465 24.09 26.38 -13.07
N LEU A 466 23.30 26.40 -14.16
CA LEU A 466 23.13 25.26 -15.05
C LEU A 466 24.30 25.18 -16.03
N ALA A 467 25.10 24.12 -15.95
CA ALA A 467 26.23 23.91 -16.85
C ALA A 467 25.75 23.43 -18.23
N ALA A 468 26.44 23.84 -19.30
CA ALA A 468 26.12 23.53 -20.70
C ALA A 468 25.98 22.02 -21.02
N GLY A 469 26.59 21.15 -20.23
CA GLY A 469 26.57 19.71 -20.43
C GLY A 469 25.48 18.99 -19.65
N ALA A 470 24.66 19.67 -18.85
CA ALA A 470 23.66 19.04 -18.00
C ALA A 470 22.39 18.66 -18.79
N ILE A 471 21.66 19.66 -19.27
CA ILE A 471 20.41 19.51 -20.03
C ILE A 471 20.16 20.79 -20.84
N GLN A 472 19.41 20.74 -21.94
CA GLN A 472 18.98 21.94 -22.65
C GLN A 472 17.86 22.64 -21.89
N LEU A 473 17.94 23.95 -21.73
CA LEU A 473 16.89 24.73 -21.06
C LEU A 473 15.97 25.43 -22.08
N THR A 474 14.67 25.32 -21.79
CA THR A 474 13.65 26.22 -22.31
C THR A 474 12.94 26.85 -21.12
N ALA A 475 12.87 28.17 -21.02
CA ALA A 475 12.13 28.86 -19.99
C ALA A 475 11.15 29.87 -20.61
N THR A 476 9.92 29.88 -20.09
CA THR A 476 8.88 30.82 -20.47
C THR A 476 8.41 31.60 -19.24
N GLY A 477 8.36 32.94 -19.32
CA GLY A 477 7.77 33.77 -18.28
C GLY A 477 6.25 33.57 -18.20
N GLY A 478 5.54 34.21 -19.08
CA GLY A 478 4.10 34.04 -19.18
C GLY A 478 3.35 35.36 -19.17
N GLU A 479 2.41 35.53 -18.25
CA GLU A 479 1.77 36.83 -18.01
C GLU A 479 2.44 37.48 -16.79
N GLY A 480 2.99 38.69 -16.93
CA GLY A 480 3.64 39.43 -15.85
C GLY A 480 5.01 39.93 -16.25
N ASP A 481 5.65 40.74 -15.39
CA ASP A 481 6.96 41.33 -15.66
C ASP A 481 8.07 40.37 -15.17
N ASP A 482 8.59 39.51 -16.05
CA ASP A 482 9.42 38.36 -15.71
C ASP A 482 10.92 38.60 -15.80
N VAL A 483 11.71 37.82 -15.07
CA VAL A 483 13.17 37.77 -15.14
C VAL A 483 13.65 36.36 -15.45
N LEU A 484 14.12 36.14 -16.68
CA LEU A 484 14.63 34.85 -17.15
C LEU A 484 16.16 34.93 -17.34
N LEU A 485 16.88 34.14 -16.55
CA LEU A 485 18.35 34.06 -16.59
C LEU A 485 18.75 32.65 -17.04
N GLY A 486 19.31 32.53 -18.24
CA GLY A 486 19.85 31.29 -18.80
C GLY A 486 21.17 30.86 -18.15
N GLY A 487 21.62 29.65 -18.46
CA GLY A 487 22.84 29.04 -17.95
C GLY A 487 24.05 29.19 -18.88
N ASP A 488 24.91 28.15 -18.87
CA ASP A 488 26.08 28.06 -19.75
C ASP A 488 25.76 27.43 -21.13
N GLY A 489 24.53 26.94 -21.35
CA GLY A 489 24.08 26.21 -22.54
C GLY A 489 23.59 27.09 -23.66
N ASN A 490 23.01 26.45 -24.69
CA ASN A 490 22.24 27.18 -25.71
C ASN A 490 20.78 27.15 -25.27
N ASP A 491 20.31 28.20 -24.66
CA ASP A 491 19.03 28.29 -24.01
C ASP A 491 17.95 28.92 -24.90
N THR A 492 16.69 28.59 -24.61
CA THR A 492 15.54 29.26 -25.24
C THR A 492 14.74 29.93 -24.14
N LEU A 493 14.70 31.28 -24.18
CA LEU A 493 13.98 32.09 -23.20
C LEU A 493 12.91 32.91 -23.91
N ALA A 494 11.67 32.83 -23.42
CA ALA A 494 10.54 33.60 -23.93
C ALA A 494 9.85 34.35 -22.78
N GLY A 495 9.86 35.71 -22.83
CA GLY A 495 9.18 36.53 -21.83
C GLY A 495 7.67 36.35 -21.89
N ASN A 496 7.11 36.42 -23.07
CA ASN A 496 5.69 36.45 -23.42
C ASN A 496 5.05 37.80 -23.09
N ALA A 497 4.18 37.95 -22.13
CA ALA A 497 3.38 39.15 -21.97
C ALA A 497 3.75 39.91 -20.69
N GLY A 498 4.35 41.09 -20.84
CA GLY A 498 4.83 41.96 -19.75
C GLY A 498 6.10 42.70 -20.12
N ASP A 499 6.64 43.47 -19.21
CA ASP A 499 7.91 44.18 -19.41
C ASP A 499 9.06 43.30 -18.87
N ASP A 500 9.61 42.41 -19.70
CA ASP A 500 10.46 41.29 -19.29
C ASP A 500 11.98 41.59 -19.32
N VAL A 501 12.74 40.82 -18.55
CA VAL A 501 14.21 40.82 -18.56
C VAL A 501 14.76 39.45 -18.90
N LEU A 502 15.31 39.27 -20.09
CA LEU A 502 15.90 38.04 -20.57
C LEU A 502 17.42 38.17 -20.67
N ILE A 503 18.17 37.31 -20.00
CA ILE A 503 19.64 37.24 -20.08
C ILE A 503 20.01 35.80 -20.45
N GLY A 504 20.51 35.61 -21.68
CA GLY A 504 20.77 34.27 -22.21
C GLY A 504 21.89 33.50 -21.52
N GLY A 505 22.84 34.19 -20.89
CA GLY A 505 24.01 33.54 -20.31
C GLY A 505 25.13 33.27 -21.31
N ALA A 506 25.89 32.20 -21.08
CA ALA A 506 26.97 31.81 -22.00
C ALA A 506 26.45 30.77 -22.98
N GLY A 507 26.65 31.04 -24.28
CA GLY A 507 26.17 30.15 -25.34
C GLY A 507 25.66 30.88 -26.53
N THR A 508 24.81 30.23 -27.31
CA THR A 508 24.04 30.84 -28.38
C THR A 508 22.57 30.63 -28.11
N ASP A 509 21.95 31.67 -27.58
CA ASP A 509 20.63 31.57 -27.01
C ASP A 509 19.57 32.11 -27.99
N VAL A 510 18.36 31.61 -27.85
CA VAL A 510 17.17 32.13 -28.53
C VAL A 510 16.37 32.91 -27.49
N LEU A 511 16.31 34.24 -27.67
CA LEU A 511 15.67 35.14 -26.73
C LEU A 511 14.53 35.88 -27.43
N ASP A 512 13.32 35.77 -26.90
CA ASP A 512 12.13 36.44 -27.41
C ASP A 512 11.38 37.12 -26.25
N GLY A 513 11.43 38.46 -26.21
CA GLY A 513 10.69 39.22 -25.20
C GLY A 513 9.17 39.24 -25.46
N ALA A 514 8.78 39.07 -26.77
CA ALA A 514 7.38 39.15 -27.20
C ALA A 514 6.70 40.53 -26.93
N PRO A 515 5.42 40.67 -26.58
CA PRO A 515 4.80 41.98 -26.37
C PRO A 515 5.11 42.57 -25.01
N GLY A 516 5.83 43.71 -25.00
CA GLY A 516 6.17 44.45 -23.78
C GLY A 516 7.29 45.47 -24.03
N ASP A 517 7.71 46.14 -22.98
CA ASP A 517 8.87 46.99 -22.96
C ASP A 517 10.09 46.21 -22.42
N ASP A 518 10.63 45.25 -23.21
CA ASP A 518 11.53 44.20 -22.77
C ASP A 518 13.01 44.60 -22.76
N VAL A 519 13.80 43.94 -21.90
CA VAL A 519 15.25 44.00 -21.86
C VAL A 519 15.82 42.63 -22.23
N VAL A 520 16.42 42.54 -23.43
CA VAL A 520 16.97 41.27 -23.94
C VAL A 520 18.49 41.39 -24.08
N ILE A 521 19.25 40.53 -23.40
CA ILE A 521 20.73 40.57 -23.35
C ILE A 521 21.30 39.19 -23.73
N GLN A 522 22.03 39.17 -24.86
CA GLN A 522 22.85 38.03 -25.27
C GLN A 522 24.30 38.25 -24.86
N LEU A 523 24.87 37.33 -24.06
CA LEU A 523 26.30 37.37 -23.72
C LEU A 523 27.14 36.61 -24.75
N VAL A 524 28.38 37.02 -24.94
CA VAL A 524 29.36 36.35 -25.81
C VAL A 524 30.59 36.02 -25.00
N GLY A 525 30.90 34.74 -24.79
CA GLY A 525 32.09 34.23 -24.14
C GLY A 525 32.62 35.10 -22.99
N ASN A 526 32.88 34.60 -21.83
CA ASN A 526 33.40 35.31 -20.66
C ASN A 526 32.76 36.69 -20.36
N ASN A 527 31.43 36.77 -20.40
CA ASN A 527 30.65 37.96 -20.00
C ASN A 527 30.79 39.22 -20.89
N SER A 528 30.95 39.08 -22.20
CA SER A 528 30.87 40.20 -23.15
C SER A 528 29.48 40.23 -23.78
N VAL A 529 28.80 41.39 -23.77
CA VAL A 529 27.49 41.57 -24.42
C VAL A 529 27.66 41.52 -25.93
N ARG A 530 26.95 40.60 -26.62
CA ARG A 530 26.95 40.50 -28.08
C ARG A 530 25.91 41.42 -28.72
N SER A 531 24.76 41.52 -28.09
CA SER A 531 23.71 42.45 -28.43
C SER A 531 22.88 42.73 -27.19
N ALA A 532 22.50 43.96 -26.98
CA ALA A 532 21.48 44.33 -26.02
C ALA A 532 20.39 45.09 -26.77
N GLN A 533 19.18 44.63 -26.71
CA GLN A 533 18.03 45.37 -27.21
C GLN A 533 17.19 45.76 -25.99
N VAL A 534 17.08 47.07 -25.77
CA VAL A 534 16.21 47.63 -24.75
C VAL A 534 14.96 48.11 -25.45
N VAL A 535 13.87 47.39 -25.30
CA VAL A 535 12.57 47.78 -25.86
C VAL A 535 11.82 48.67 -24.85
N GLY A 536 12.14 48.57 -23.52
CA GLY A 536 11.53 49.38 -22.47
C GLY A 536 12.49 50.00 -21.46
N ARG A 537 12.74 51.30 -21.59
CA ARG A 537 13.64 52.06 -20.69
C ARG A 537 13.09 52.32 -19.29
N ARG A 538 11.78 52.22 -19.09
CA ARG A 538 11.09 52.60 -17.84
C ARG A 538 11.29 51.58 -16.73
N TRP A 539 11.21 50.31 -17.05
CA TRP A 539 11.37 49.22 -16.11
C TRP A 539 12.78 49.14 -15.54
N VAL A 540 13.80 49.19 -16.41
CA VAL A 540 15.23 49.17 -16.02
C VAL A 540 15.55 50.27 -15.01
N ARG A 541 15.01 51.48 -15.19
CA ARG A 541 15.23 52.60 -14.26
C ARG A 541 14.64 52.37 -12.88
N ASN A 542 13.54 51.63 -12.79
CA ASN A 542 12.87 51.39 -11.53
C ASN A 542 13.52 50.26 -10.71
N HIS A 543 14.13 49.28 -11.38
CA HIS A 543 14.65 48.06 -10.73
C HIS A 543 16.21 48.00 -10.68
N THR A 544 16.90 48.94 -11.29
CA THR A 544 18.36 48.99 -11.26
C THR A 544 18.90 50.08 -10.34
N SER A 545 20.05 49.84 -9.72
CA SER A 545 20.79 50.84 -8.97
C SER A 545 22.30 50.67 -9.18
N VAL A 546 23.04 51.79 -9.42
CA VAL A 546 24.49 51.77 -9.52
C VAL A 546 25.08 52.00 -8.12
N LYS A 547 25.85 51.03 -7.62
CA LYS A 547 26.56 51.17 -6.34
C LYS A 547 28.03 50.80 -6.52
N LYS A 548 28.95 51.74 -6.27
CA LYS A 548 30.40 51.55 -6.41
C LYS A 548 30.83 51.08 -7.82
N GLY A 549 30.20 51.60 -8.87
CA GLY A 549 30.56 51.28 -10.26
C GLY A 549 30.11 49.87 -10.71
N LYS A 550 29.14 49.28 -10.05
CA LYS A 550 28.47 48.05 -10.47
C LYS A 550 26.96 48.30 -10.54
N THR A 551 26.35 47.88 -11.62
CA THR A 551 24.91 47.90 -11.74
C THR A 551 24.35 46.70 -10.98
N ILE A 552 23.35 46.94 -10.16
CA ILE A 552 22.67 45.94 -9.34
C ILE A 552 21.22 45.96 -9.77
N LEU A 553 20.77 44.86 -10.35
CA LEU A 553 19.37 44.59 -10.58
C LEU A 553 18.74 44.13 -9.26
N ARG A 554 17.54 44.59 -8.96
CA ARG A 554 16.75 44.12 -7.80
C ARG A 554 15.46 43.55 -8.32
N VAL A 555 15.29 42.26 -8.07
CA VAL A 555 14.06 41.52 -8.31
C VAL A 555 13.61 41.01 -6.93
N ASP A 556 12.44 41.31 -6.51
CA ASP A 556 11.83 40.92 -5.21
C ASP A 556 12.70 41.13 -3.97
N GLY A 557 13.49 42.19 -3.95
CA GLY A 557 14.37 42.50 -2.83
C GLY A 557 15.74 41.82 -2.85
N GLU A 558 15.96 40.85 -3.69
CA GLU A 558 17.24 40.19 -3.93
C GLU A 558 18.13 41.04 -4.83
N LYS A 559 19.45 40.85 -4.72
CA LYS A 559 20.43 41.64 -5.43
C LYS A 559 21.20 40.79 -6.44
N HIS A 560 20.87 40.91 -7.68
CA HIS A 560 21.61 40.28 -8.76
C HIS A 560 22.71 41.23 -9.27
N LYS A 561 23.95 40.76 -9.40
CA LYS A 561 25.06 41.52 -9.93
C LYS A 561 25.12 41.35 -11.44
N LEU A 562 24.76 42.36 -12.19
CA LEU A 562 25.01 42.34 -13.63
C LEU A 562 26.51 42.41 -13.95
N PRO A 563 26.99 41.66 -14.95
CA PRO A 563 28.38 41.77 -15.41
C PRO A 563 28.72 43.18 -15.86
N ARG A 564 30.00 43.51 -15.82
CA ARG A 564 30.54 44.85 -16.15
C ARG A 564 30.60 45.09 -17.66
N ALA A 565 29.55 44.96 -18.38
CA ALA A 565 29.51 45.33 -19.78
C ALA A 565 28.57 46.53 -19.94
N ASP A 566 29.14 47.64 -20.33
CA ASP A 566 28.53 48.87 -20.84
C ASP A 566 27.05 49.15 -20.55
N VAL A 567 26.67 49.00 -19.27
CA VAL A 567 25.35 49.41 -18.78
C VAL A 567 25.20 50.96 -18.83
N ALA A 568 26.26 51.67 -19.16
CA ALA A 568 26.22 53.13 -19.31
C ALA A 568 25.29 53.60 -20.45
N ASP A 569 25.02 52.73 -21.44
CA ASP A 569 24.09 53.01 -22.52
C ASP A 569 22.66 52.54 -22.26
N LEU A 570 22.44 51.81 -21.13
CA LEU A 570 21.16 51.25 -20.73
C LEU A 570 20.39 52.12 -19.70
N ILE A 571 21.00 53.24 -19.21
CA ILE A 571 20.39 54.14 -18.23
C ILE A 571 20.09 55.51 -18.86
#